data_67d4a4afeb51764f57d4193c0236752b
#
_entry.id   67d4a4afeb51764f57d4193c0236752b
#
_cell.length_a   1.000
_cell.length_b   1.000
_cell.length_c   1.000
_cell.angle_alpha   90.00
_cell.angle_beta   90.00
_cell.angle_gamma   90.00
#
_symmetry.space_group_name_H-M   'P 1'
#
loop_
_entity.id
_entity.type
_entity.pdbx_description
1 polymer ?
#
loop_
_entity_poly.entity_id
_entity_poly.type
_entity_poly.pdbx_seq_one_letter_code
_entity_poly.pdbx_strand_id
1 'polypeptide(L)'
;MSHDTSKVVTPQEINLKLYPQNHIYETVLQESGVQEEQVQFYRQQGYIGVSGILSAAEIASALDAIMAHIFDDETKVKVQFVKPKAELHSKEERELAVRKLSEFAHVDERLRAIAYHPVLLSLARRLLGAKPKLVQDQALLKPPKGGGEKPWHQDMAYGNLAYDQPVIGVWIALDEAGLHNGCMQLIPRSHMAGGTPHYAVRDWQLCDTAVPVDRNIAVPLAPGSALFFHGLLAHGTAFNFSEHRRRALQFHYAPDVAEKLGPKEYKRMFTNEMTRADC
;
A
#
# COMPACT_ATOMS: atom_id res chain seq x y z
N MET A 1 37.03 -4.56 -26.62
CA MET A 1 36.25 -4.48 -25.37
C MET A 1 34.89 -3.94 -25.74
N SER A 2 33.92 -4.81 -25.89
CA SER A 2 32.53 -4.45 -26.21
C SER A 2 31.90 -3.80 -24.98
N HIS A 3 31.52 -2.53 -25.08
CA HIS A 3 30.64 -1.93 -24.11
C HIS A 3 29.31 -2.69 -24.16
N ASP A 4 29.09 -3.54 -23.16
CA ASP A 4 27.78 -4.11 -22.87
C ASP A 4 26.87 -2.95 -22.46
N THR A 5 26.06 -2.47 -23.40
CA THR A 5 25.00 -1.53 -23.11
C THR A 5 23.97 -2.32 -22.32
N SER A 6 24.06 -2.28 -20.98
CA SER A 6 23.05 -2.83 -20.07
C SER A 6 21.68 -2.35 -20.54
N LYS A 7 20.89 -3.28 -21.06
CA LYS A 7 19.56 -3.02 -21.61
C LYS A 7 18.70 -2.41 -20.51
N VAL A 8 18.31 -1.16 -20.63
CA VAL A 8 17.42 -0.50 -19.68
C VAL A 8 16.12 -1.29 -19.63
N VAL A 9 15.79 -1.85 -18.48
CA VAL A 9 14.56 -2.65 -18.28
C VAL A 9 13.35 -1.70 -18.38
N THR A 10 12.45 -1.99 -19.30
CA THR A 10 11.24 -1.18 -19.51
C THR A 10 10.18 -1.44 -18.44
N PRO A 11 9.26 -0.48 -18.16
CA PRO A 11 8.13 -0.70 -17.28
C PRO A 11 7.25 -1.90 -17.67
N GLN A 12 7.11 -2.17 -18.96
CA GLN A 12 6.38 -3.34 -19.47
C GLN A 12 7.08 -4.66 -19.10
N GLU A 13 8.41 -4.70 -19.24
CA GLU A 13 9.20 -5.88 -18.85
C GLU A 13 9.15 -6.10 -17.33
N ILE A 14 9.14 -5.03 -16.54
CA ILE A 14 8.95 -5.10 -15.08
C ILE A 14 7.58 -5.73 -14.76
N ASN A 15 6.50 -5.24 -15.38
CA ASN A 15 5.18 -5.81 -15.14
C ASN A 15 5.12 -7.30 -15.50
N LEU A 16 5.69 -7.69 -16.63
CA LEU A 16 5.68 -9.10 -17.08
C LEU A 16 6.49 -10.01 -16.15
N LYS A 17 7.63 -9.53 -15.65
CA LYS A 17 8.56 -10.35 -14.87
C LYS A 17 8.23 -10.37 -13.37
N LEU A 18 7.84 -9.22 -12.81
CA LEU A 18 7.68 -9.07 -11.36
C LEU A 18 6.22 -9.11 -10.90
N TYR A 19 5.27 -8.93 -11.81
CA TYR A 19 3.83 -8.93 -11.48
C TYR A 19 3.02 -9.89 -12.37
N PRO A 20 3.44 -11.16 -12.49
CA PRO A 20 2.67 -12.14 -13.24
C PRO A 20 1.36 -12.40 -12.47
N GLN A 21 0.23 -12.31 -13.14
CA GLN A 21 -1.09 -12.47 -12.53
C GLN A 21 -1.49 -13.95 -12.49
N ASN A 22 -0.67 -14.78 -11.88
CA ASN A 22 -0.83 -16.23 -11.88
C ASN A 22 -2.04 -16.70 -11.08
N HIS A 23 -2.34 -16.00 -9.99
CA HIS A 23 -3.46 -16.31 -9.12
C HIS A 23 -4.22 -15.04 -8.78
N ILE A 24 -5.53 -15.14 -8.68
CA ILE A 24 -6.42 -14.03 -8.32
C ILE A 24 -7.13 -14.40 -7.02
N TYR A 25 -7.13 -13.47 -6.07
CA TYR A 25 -7.92 -13.58 -4.87
C TYR A 25 -9.32 -13.02 -5.15
N GLU A 26 -10.28 -13.90 -5.37
CA GLU A 26 -11.65 -13.51 -5.71
C GLU A 26 -12.53 -13.26 -4.49
N THR A 27 -12.14 -13.80 -3.35
CA THR A 27 -12.99 -13.78 -2.18
C THR A 27 -12.80 -12.48 -1.42
N VAL A 28 -13.73 -11.59 -1.60
CA VAL A 28 -13.87 -10.41 -0.76
C VAL A 28 -15.12 -10.62 0.09
N LEU A 29 -14.89 -10.90 1.37
CA LEU A 29 -15.97 -11.13 2.32
C LEU A 29 -16.71 -9.84 2.61
N GLN A 30 -18.00 -9.92 2.90
CA GLN A 30 -18.70 -8.81 3.52
C GLN A 30 -18.24 -8.68 4.99
N GLU A 31 -18.38 -7.49 5.57
CA GLU A 31 -18.03 -7.25 6.97
C GLU A 31 -18.64 -8.27 7.93
N SER A 32 -19.93 -8.57 7.77
CA SER A 32 -20.66 -9.56 8.55
C SER A 32 -20.15 -11.00 8.39
N GLY A 33 -19.37 -11.26 7.35
CA GLY A 33 -18.78 -12.57 7.05
C GLY A 33 -17.43 -12.84 7.70
N VAL A 34 -16.82 -11.85 8.35
CA VAL A 34 -15.52 -12.04 9.02
C VAL A 34 -15.72 -12.75 10.35
N GLN A 35 -15.58 -14.06 10.34
CA GLN A 35 -15.67 -14.95 11.51
C GLN A 35 -14.26 -15.37 11.97
N GLU A 36 -14.15 -16.24 12.98
CA GLU A 36 -12.87 -16.69 13.53
C GLU A 36 -12.03 -17.44 12.47
N GLU A 37 -12.64 -18.19 11.58
CA GLU A 37 -11.95 -18.88 10.49
C GLU A 37 -11.20 -17.90 9.58
N GLN A 38 -11.81 -16.74 9.28
CA GLN A 38 -11.19 -15.68 8.47
C GLN A 38 -10.08 -14.96 9.24
N VAL A 39 -10.20 -14.85 10.55
CA VAL A 39 -9.12 -14.34 11.41
C VAL A 39 -7.93 -15.32 11.39
N GLN A 40 -8.18 -16.63 11.46
CA GLN A 40 -7.13 -17.64 11.33
C GLN A 40 -6.52 -17.65 9.93
N PHE A 41 -7.33 -17.47 8.88
CA PHE A 41 -6.82 -17.29 7.52
C PHE A 41 -5.86 -16.09 7.43
N TYR A 42 -6.25 -14.92 7.99
CA TYR A 42 -5.37 -13.76 8.05
C TYR A 42 -4.07 -14.06 8.79
N ARG A 43 -4.13 -14.73 9.95
CA ARG A 43 -2.94 -15.09 10.71
C ARG A 43 -1.99 -16.00 9.93
N GLN A 44 -2.53 -16.92 9.13
CA GLN A 44 -1.75 -17.86 8.32
C GLN A 44 -1.25 -17.26 7.02
N GLN A 45 -2.11 -16.53 6.31
CA GLN A 45 -1.81 -16.02 4.96
C GLN A 45 -1.26 -14.60 4.96
N GLY A 46 -1.55 -13.81 6.01
CA GLY A 46 -1.09 -12.44 6.18
C GLY A 46 -2.02 -11.39 5.58
N TYR A 47 -3.17 -11.75 5.06
CA TYR A 47 -4.11 -10.82 4.42
C TYR A 47 -5.56 -11.32 4.45
N ILE A 48 -6.50 -10.38 4.27
CA ILE A 48 -7.92 -10.65 4.04
C ILE A 48 -8.57 -9.47 3.30
N GLY A 49 -9.39 -9.75 2.29
CA GLY A 49 -10.20 -8.75 1.59
C GLY A 49 -11.61 -8.68 2.17
N VAL A 50 -12.16 -7.48 2.33
CA VAL A 50 -13.51 -7.24 2.85
C VAL A 50 -14.21 -6.21 1.96
N SER A 51 -15.39 -6.55 1.45
CA SER A 51 -16.20 -5.68 0.58
C SER A 51 -17.14 -4.80 1.39
N GLY A 52 -17.55 -3.67 0.79
CA GLY A 52 -18.63 -2.85 1.33
C GLY A 52 -18.28 -2.11 2.62
N ILE A 53 -17.01 -1.82 2.84
CA ILE A 53 -16.55 -1.04 4.02
C ILE A 53 -17.01 0.41 3.91
N LEU A 54 -16.87 1.03 2.74
CA LEU A 54 -17.31 2.40 2.50
C LEU A 54 -18.51 2.42 1.56
N SER A 55 -19.50 3.23 1.87
CA SER A 55 -20.60 3.58 0.99
C SER A 55 -20.15 4.48 -0.16
N ALA A 56 -20.97 4.56 -1.22
CA ALA A 56 -20.72 5.47 -2.34
C ALA A 56 -20.61 6.95 -1.90
N ALA A 57 -21.36 7.36 -0.89
CA ALA A 57 -21.30 8.71 -0.35
C ALA A 57 -19.98 9.00 0.37
N GLU A 58 -19.46 8.05 1.14
CA GLU A 58 -18.14 8.18 1.81
C GLU A 58 -17.00 8.18 0.80
N ILE A 59 -17.08 7.37 -0.24
CA ILE A 59 -16.12 7.37 -1.35
C ILE A 59 -16.10 8.74 -2.04
N ALA A 60 -17.27 9.28 -2.40
CA ALA A 60 -17.37 10.61 -3.03
C ALA A 60 -16.79 11.70 -2.12
N SER A 61 -17.14 11.69 -0.83
CA SER A 61 -16.61 12.63 0.16
C SER A 61 -15.09 12.54 0.31
N ALA A 62 -14.52 11.34 0.28
CA ALA A 62 -13.06 11.14 0.32
C ALA A 62 -12.39 11.69 -0.94
N LEU A 63 -12.95 11.43 -2.11
CA LEU A 63 -12.41 11.92 -3.36
C LEU A 63 -12.45 13.45 -3.43
N ASP A 64 -13.56 14.08 -3.01
CA ASP A 64 -13.70 15.53 -2.93
C ASP A 64 -12.67 16.14 -1.96
N ALA A 65 -12.44 15.48 -0.80
CA ALA A 65 -11.43 15.92 0.15
C ALA A 65 -10.02 15.86 -0.45
N ILE A 66 -9.67 14.75 -1.10
CA ILE A 66 -8.37 14.58 -1.76
C ILE A 66 -8.17 15.67 -2.82
N MET A 67 -9.18 15.91 -3.69
CA MET A 67 -9.10 16.93 -4.73
C MET A 67 -8.96 18.34 -4.14
N ALA A 68 -9.69 18.64 -3.08
CA ALA A 68 -9.58 19.93 -2.39
C ALA A 68 -8.13 20.19 -1.94
N HIS A 69 -7.47 19.20 -1.32
CA HIS A 69 -6.07 19.34 -0.88
C HIS A 69 -5.07 19.43 -2.05
N ILE A 70 -5.32 18.74 -3.16
CA ILE A 70 -4.45 18.81 -4.34
C ILE A 70 -4.46 20.23 -4.94
N PHE A 71 -5.59 20.91 -4.89
CA PHE A 71 -5.77 22.23 -5.52
C PHE A 71 -5.55 23.40 -4.56
N ASP A 72 -5.47 23.16 -3.27
CA ASP A 72 -5.19 24.18 -2.26
C ASP A 72 -3.67 24.32 -2.06
N ASP A 73 -3.16 25.52 -2.33
CA ASP A 73 -1.74 25.85 -2.16
C ASP A 73 -1.35 26.07 -0.70
N GLU A 74 -2.33 26.37 0.15
CA GLU A 74 -2.15 26.62 1.59
C GLU A 74 -2.45 25.38 2.44
N THR A 75 -2.72 24.23 1.81
CA THR A 75 -3.05 23.01 2.52
C THR A 75 -1.93 22.59 3.47
N LYS A 76 -2.32 22.14 4.66
CA LYS A 76 -1.41 21.53 5.65
C LYS A 76 -1.18 20.03 5.42
N VAL A 77 -1.92 19.43 4.50
CA VAL A 77 -1.73 18.03 4.08
C VAL A 77 -0.47 17.93 3.23
N LYS A 78 0.35 16.92 3.47
CA LYS A 78 1.53 16.68 2.63
C LYS A 78 1.11 16.09 1.30
N VAL A 79 1.24 16.86 0.22
CA VAL A 79 0.97 16.41 -1.15
C VAL A 79 2.30 16.21 -1.88
N GLN A 80 2.54 14.99 -2.34
CA GLN A 80 3.73 14.64 -3.11
C GLN A 80 3.40 14.57 -4.59
N PHE A 81 4.03 15.44 -5.37
CA PHE A 81 3.98 15.44 -6.83
C PHE A 81 5.18 14.72 -7.42
N VAL A 82 5.01 14.12 -8.61
CA VAL A 82 6.10 13.49 -9.38
C VAL A 82 6.90 14.50 -10.20
N LYS A 83 6.41 15.75 -10.31
CA LYS A 83 7.06 16.89 -10.95
C LYS A 83 7.01 18.10 -10.01
N PRO A 84 7.93 19.06 -10.16
CA PRO A 84 7.83 20.32 -9.43
C PRO A 84 6.49 21.02 -9.68
N LYS A 85 5.85 21.52 -8.61
CA LYS A 85 4.54 22.18 -8.68
C LYS A 85 4.53 23.38 -9.64
N ALA A 86 5.67 24.06 -9.77
CA ALA A 86 5.83 25.19 -10.69
C ALA A 86 5.71 24.83 -12.18
N GLU A 87 5.83 23.54 -12.52
CA GLU A 87 5.67 23.01 -13.87
C GLU A 87 4.25 22.55 -14.19
N LEU A 88 3.33 22.67 -13.21
CA LEU A 88 1.93 22.19 -13.32
C LEU A 88 1.00 23.40 -13.51
N HIS A 89 0.56 23.61 -14.73
CA HIS A 89 -0.16 24.82 -15.16
C HIS A 89 -1.69 24.68 -15.16
N SER A 90 -2.21 23.45 -15.02
CA SER A 90 -3.65 23.21 -14.96
C SER A 90 -4.03 22.31 -13.75
N LYS A 91 -5.33 22.32 -13.40
CA LYS A 91 -5.85 21.41 -12.37
C LYS A 91 -5.68 19.94 -12.78
N GLU A 92 -5.86 19.64 -14.06
CA GLU A 92 -5.70 18.29 -14.59
C GLU A 92 -4.24 17.83 -14.48
N GLU A 93 -3.27 18.67 -14.87
CA GLU A 93 -1.85 18.38 -14.71
C GLU A 93 -1.48 18.16 -13.24
N ARG A 94 -2.01 18.97 -12.33
CA ARG A 94 -1.79 18.81 -10.89
C ARG A 94 -2.33 17.49 -10.37
N GLU A 95 -3.57 17.13 -10.73
CA GLU A 95 -4.18 15.86 -10.33
C GLU A 95 -3.38 14.65 -10.84
N LEU A 96 -3.01 14.68 -12.14
CA LEU A 96 -2.26 13.58 -12.76
C LEU A 96 -0.81 13.45 -12.24
N ALA A 97 -0.24 14.53 -11.73
CA ALA A 97 1.11 14.55 -11.19
C ALA A 97 1.20 14.15 -9.71
N VAL A 98 0.08 13.96 -9.01
CA VAL A 98 0.09 13.55 -7.61
C VAL A 98 0.37 12.06 -7.49
N ARG A 99 1.38 11.72 -6.69
CA ARG A 99 1.69 10.35 -6.29
C ARG A 99 0.96 9.95 -5.01
N LYS A 100 0.98 10.81 -4.00
CA LYS A 100 0.33 10.55 -2.72
C LYS A 100 0.04 11.81 -1.91
N LEU A 101 -0.94 11.69 -1.03
CA LEU A 101 -1.15 12.59 0.11
C LEU A 101 -0.84 11.84 1.40
N SER A 102 -0.45 12.54 2.45
CA SER A 102 -0.26 11.98 3.78
C SER A 102 -0.46 13.01 4.88
N GLU A 103 -0.65 12.52 6.12
CA GLU A 103 -0.86 13.35 7.29
C GLU A 103 -2.14 14.20 7.20
N PHE A 104 -3.20 13.61 6.65
CA PHE A 104 -4.47 14.29 6.48
C PHE A 104 -5.48 14.02 7.60
N ALA A 105 -5.38 12.90 8.33
CA ALA A 105 -6.37 12.51 9.32
C ALA A 105 -6.51 13.48 10.51
N HIS A 106 -5.52 14.34 10.72
CA HIS A 106 -5.59 15.42 11.74
C HIS A 106 -5.96 16.78 11.15
N VAL A 107 -6.07 16.88 9.82
CA VAL A 107 -6.34 18.14 9.09
C VAL A 107 -7.76 18.15 8.52
N ASP A 108 -8.21 17.05 7.89
CA ASP A 108 -9.50 16.95 7.21
C ASP A 108 -10.43 15.97 7.94
N GLU A 109 -11.58 16.46 8.39
CA GLU A 109 -12.56 15.67 9.15
C GLU A 109 -13.19 14.53 8.33
N ARG A 110 -13.35 14.72 7.02
CA ARG A 110 -13.92 13.70 6.10
C ARG A 110 -12.97 12.49 6.00
N LEU A 111 -11.68 12.75 5.79
CA LEU A 111 -10.67 11.69 5.72
C LEU A 111 -10.38 11.09 7.10
N ARG A 112 -10.46 11.91 8.16
CA ARG A 112 -10.40 11.44 9.54
C ARG A 112 -11.53 10.48 9.87
N ALA A 113 -12.77 10.78 9.46
CA ALA A 113 -13.92 9.92 9.70
C ALA A 113 -13.69 8.51 9.10
N ILE A 114 -13.04 8.42 7.95
CA ILE A 114 -12.69 7.13 7.34
C ILE A 114 -11.56 6.45 8.11
N ALA A 115 -10.50 7.17 8.50
CA ALA A 115 -9.40 6.59 9.28
C ALA A 115 -9.87 6.02 10.63
N TYR A 116 -10.95 6.56 11.18
CA TYR A 116 -11.56 6.09 12.42
C TYR A 116 -12.92 5.41 12.21
N HIS A 117 -13.20 4.94 10.98
CA HIS A 117 -14.45 4.27 10.67
C HIS A 117 -14.66 3.05 11.60
N PRO A 118 -15.84 2.90 12.24
CA PRO A 118 -16.07 1.88 13.28
C PRO A 118 -15.79 0.46 12.78
N VAL A 119 -16.17 0.15 11.54
CA VAL A 119 -15.93 -1.16 10.92
C VAL A 119 -14.45 -1.43 10.74
N LEU A 120 -13.69 -0.46 10.24
CA LEU A 120 -12.22 -0.61 10.07
C LEU A 120 -11.54 -0.87 11.42
N LEU A 121 -11.87 -0.08 12.45
CA LEU A 121 -11.29 -0.24 13.77
C LEU A 121 -11.70 -1.56 14.45
N SER A 122 -12.93 -2.00 14.25
CA SER A 122 -13.41 -3.28 14.76
C SER A 122 -12.64 -4.45 14.13
N LEU A 123 -12.50 -4.45 12.82
CA LEU A 123 -11.73 -5.48 12.09
C LEU A 123 -10.24 -5.42 12.43
N ALA A 124 -9.64 -4.24 12.44
CA ALA A 124 -8.24 -4.08 12.82
C ALA A 124 -7.98 -4.59 14.24
N ARG A 125 -8.89 -4.32 15.20
CA ARG A 125 -8.80 -4.83 16.56
C ARG A 125 -8.83 -6.35 16.63
N ARG A 126 -9.72 -6.98 15.86
CA ARG A 126 -9.83 -8.45 15.81
C ARG A 126 -8.57 -9.08 15.22
N LEU A 127 -8.06 -8.53 14.13
CA LEU A 127 -6.91 -9.05 13.41
C LEU A 127 -5.59 -8.83 14.20
N LEU A 128 -5.45 -7.67 14.86
CA LEU A 128 -4.30 -7.38 15.75
C LEU A 128 -4.38 -8.12 17.08
N GLY A 129 -5.59 -8.47 17.54
CA GLY A 129 -5.80 -8.99 18.89
C GLY A 129 -5.59 -7.93 19.98
N ALA A 130 -5.54 -6.64 19.63
CA ALA A 130 -5.27 -5.52 20.53
C ALA A 130 -6.00 -4.26 20.05
N LYS A 131 -6.08 -3.24 20.93
CA LYS A 131 -6.66 -1.95 20.55
C LYS A 131 -5.78 -1.29 19.49
N PRO A 132 -6.33 -0.93 18.31
CA PRO A 132 -5.56 -0.28 17.25
C PRO A 132 -5.33 1.20 17.56
N LYS A 133 -4.11 1.69 17.28
CA LYS A 133 -3.80 3.13 17.14
C LYS A 133 -3.39 3.41 15.70
N LEU A 134 -3.92 4.48 15.11
CA LEU A 134 -3.49 4.97 13.80
C LEU A 134 -2.04 5.44 13.89
N VAL A 135 -1.17 4.91 13.02
CA VAL A 135 0.26 5.26 12.99
C VAL A 135 0.69 5.88 11.66
N GLN A 136 -0.12 5.71 10.61
CA GLN A 136 0.07 6.38 9.32
C GLN A 136 -1.24 6.45 8.55
N ASP A 137 -1.41 7.52 7.77
CA ASP A 137 -2.49 7.73 6.82
C ASP A 137 -1.93 8.21 5.49
N GLN A 138 -2.41 7.64 4.39
CA GLN A 138 -2.01 7.98 3.03
C GLN A 138 -3.19 7.88 2.06
N ALA A 139 -3.20 8.75 1.04
CA ALA A 139 -3.96 8.55 -0.18
C ALA A 139 -2.96 8.29 -1.32
N LEU A 140 -3.14 7.20 -2.05
CA LEU A 140 -2.24 6.70 -3.08
C LEU A 140 -2.91 6.83 -4.44
N LEU A 141 -2.37 7.66 -5.31
CA LEU A 141 -2.94 7.97 -6.60
C LEU A 141 -2.07 7.39 -7.72
N LYS A 142 -2.70 6.60 -8.57
CA LYS A 142 -2.06 6.02 -9.75
C LYS A 142 -2.83 6.52 -10.98
N PRO A 143 -2.29 7.53 -11.70
CA PRO A 143 -2.95 8.10 -12.86
C PRO A 143 -3.05 7.10 -14.01
N PRO A 144 -3.95 7.30 -15.00
CA PRO A 144 -3.97 6.53 -16.22
C PRO A 144 -2.66 6.69 -16.99
N LYS A 145 -2.26 5.67 -17.74
CA LYS A 145 -1.11 5.67 -18.67
C LYS A 145 0.24 6.11 -18.09
N GLY A 146 0.38 6.27 -16.79
CA GLY A 146 1.60 6.80 -16.20
C GLY A 146 1.77 6.51 -14.72
N GLY A 147 0.83 5.78 -14.11
CA GLY A 147 0.94 5.40 -12.71
C GLY A 147 2.09 4.44 -12.47
N GLY A 148 3.14 4.91 -11.78
CA GLY A 148 4.36 4.15 -11.54
C GLY A 148 4.15 2.89 -10.70
N GLU A 149 5.11 1.98 -10.81
CA GLU A 149 5.22 0.82 -9.94
C GLU A 149 5.34 1.24 -8.47
N LYS A 150 4.83 0.41 -7.56
CA LYS A 150 5.33 0.33 -6.20
C LYS A 150 6.00 -1.02 -6.04
N PRO A 151 7.35 -1.07 -6.03
CA PRO A 151 8.10 -2.32 -5.99
C PRO A 151 7.74 -3.18 -4.79
N TRP A 152 8.03 -4.46 -4.87
CA TRP A 152 7.83 -5.42 -3.78
C TRP A 152 8.52 -4.95 -2.51
N HIS A 153 7.78 -4.84 -1.41
CA HIS A 153 8.26 -4.34 -0.13
C HIS A 153 7.44 -4.90 1.04
N GLN A 154 7.95 -4.68 2.23
CA GLN A 154 7.23 -4.84 3.49
C GLN A 154 7.02 -3.45 4.09
N ASP A 155 5.80 -3.11 4.52
CA ASP A 155 5.51 -1.79 5.06
C ASP A 155 6.31 -1.47 6.33
N MET A 156 6.53 -2.46 7.19
CA MET A 156 7.34 -2.27 8.40
C MET A 156 8.83 -1.99 8.12
N ALA A 157 9.30 -2.18 6.89
CA ALA A 157 10.64 -1.76 6.50
C ALA A 157 10.79 -0.24 6.29
N TYR A 158 9.69 0.50 6.29
CA TYR A 158 9.74 1.95 6.41
C TYR A 158 9.84 2.32 7.90
N GLY A 159 10.86 3.09 8.27
CA GLY A 159 11.20 3.35 9.67
C GLY A 159 10.08 3.95 10.53
N ASN A 160 9.14 4.67 9.90
CA ASN A 160 7.96 5.19 10.59
C ASN A 160 6.90 4.10 10.90
N LEU A 161 7.00 2.91 10.31
CA LEU A 161 6.12 1.76 10.55
C LEU A 161 6.84 0.59 11.23
N ALA A 162 8.11 0.74 11.60
CA ALA A 162 8.87 -0.28 12.29
C ALA A 162 8.54 -0.29 13.79
N TYR A 163 7.71 -1.23 14.19
CA TYR A 163 7.28 -1.45 15.58
C TYR A 163 7.72 -2.83 16.06
N ASP A 164 7.79 -2.99 17.38
CA ASP A 164 8.11 -4.27 18.06
C ASP A 164 6.97 -5.30 17.98
N GLN A 165 5.78 -4.84 17.58
CA GLN A 165 4.58 -5.65 17.37
C GLN A 165 4.05 -5.48 15.94
N PRO A 166 3.23 -6.43 15.44
CA PRO A 166 2.68 -6.38 14.10
C PRO A 166 1.91 -5.08 13.84
N VAL A 167 2.19 -4.46 12.71
CA VAL A 167 1.38 -3.38 12.13
C VAL A 167 0.45 -4.00 11.09
N ILE A 168 -0.80 -3.54 11.04
CA ILE A 168 -1.74 -3.91 9.99
C ILE A 168 -1.90 -2.74 9.00
N GLY A 169 -1.70 -3.03 7.72
CA GLY A 169 -2.07 -2.13 6.63
C GLY A 169 -3.53 -2.36 6.24
N VAL A 170 -4.25 -1.28 5.99
CA VAL A 170 -5.62 -1.29 5.46
C VAL A 170 -5.65 -0.45 4.20
N TRP A 171 -5.77 -1.10 3.07
CA TRP A 171 -5.82 -0.46 1.76
C TRP A 171 -7.23 -0.48 1.20
N ILE A 172 -7.84 0.70 0.98
CA ILE A 172 -9.23 0.87 0.59
C ILE A 172 -9.29 1.42 -0.83
N ALA A 173 -9.93 0.71 -1.74
CA ALA A 173 -10.13 1.16 -3.11
C ALA A 173 -11.17 2.29 -3.15
N LEU A 174 -10.82 3.45 -3.71
CA LEU A 174 -11.76 4.53 -4.02
C LEU A 174 -12.24 4.46 -5.47
N ASP A 175 -11.41 3.96 -6.37
CA ASP A 175 -11.76 3.53 -7.72
C ASP A 175 -11.70 2.01 -7.81
N GLU A 176 -12.24 1.44 -8.86
CA GLU A 176 -11.99 0.02 -9.19
C GLU A 176 -10.48 -0.22 -9.28
N ALA A 177 -9.98 -1.16 -8.51
CA ALA A 177 -8.59 -1.60 -8.55
C ALA A 177 -8.53 -2.99 -9.19
N GLY A 178 -8.30 -3.02 -10.49
CA GLY A 178 -8.28 -4.25 -11.28
C GLY A 178 -6.86 -4.67 -11.70
N LEU A 179 -6.79 -5.79 -12.39
CA LEU A 179 -5.54 -6.35 -12.90
C LEU A 179 -4.82 -5.41 -13.89
N HIS A 180 -5.58 -4.58 -14.59
CA HIS A 180 -5.10 -3.71 -15.65
C HIS A 180 -4.60 -2.35 -15.16
N ASN A 181 -4.99 -1.91 -13.96
CA ASN A 181 -4.64 -0.59 -13.42
C ASN A 181 -3.83 -0.62 -12.13
N GLY A 182 -3.24 -1.77 -11.78
CA GLY A 182 -2.32 -1.92 -10.68
C GLY A 182 -3.01 -2.15 -9.33
N CYS A 183 -3.91 -3.15 -9.25
CA CYS A 183 -4.36 -3.69 -7.96
C CYS A 183 -3.18 -4.20 -7.14
N MET A 184 -3.42 -4.39 -5.84
CA MET A 184 -2.41 -4.94 -4.94
C MET A 184 -2.05 -6.38 -5.34
N GLN A 185 -0.76 -6.72 -5.29
CA GLN A 185 -0.26 -8.08 -5.41
C GLN A 185 0.51 -8.46 -4.14
N LEU A 186 0.36 -9.69 -3.70
CA LEU A 186 0.84 -10.19 -2.42
C LEU A 186 1.60 -11.50 -2.60
N ILE A 187 2.56 -11.76 -1.74
CA ILE A 187 3.16 -13.09 -1.55
C ILE A 187 2.57 -13.69 -0.26
N PRO A 188 1.60 -14.61 -0.36
CA PRO A 188 0.99 -15.23 0.82
C PRO A 188 2.03 -15.83 1.76
N ARG A 189 1.81 -15.70 3.07
CA ARG A 189 2.65 -16.25 4.14
C ARG A 189 4.05 -15.64 4.26
N SER A 190 4.44 -14.68 3.42
CA SER A 190 5.78 -14.08 3.48
C SER A 190 6.05 -13.35 4.80
N HIS A 191 5.03 -12.87 5.51
CA HIS A 191 5.16 -12.25 6.83
C HIS A 191 5.71 -13.20 7.90
N MET A 192 5.53 -14.53 7.72
CA MET A 192 6.03 -15.53 8.67
C MET A 192 7.56 -15.65 8.69
N ALA A 193 8.22 -15.18 7.63
CA ALA A 193 9.68 -15.13 7.56
C ALA A 193 10.28 -13.94 8.36
N GLY A 194 9.43 -13.04 8.86
CA GLY A 194 9.88 -11.83 9.55
C GLY A 194 10.31 -10.72 8.61
N GLY A 195 11.09 -9.77 9.14
CA GLY A 195 11.65 -8.67 8.35
C GLY A 195 12.73 -9.16 7.39
N THR A 196 12.73 -8.61 6.20
CA THR A 196 13.68 -8.94 5.12
C THR A 196 14.46 -7.68 4.74
N PRO A 197 15.76 -7.76 4.40
CA PRO A 197 16.53 -6.62 3.94
C PRO A 197 15.91 -5.95 2.71
N HIS A 198 15.87 -4.62 2.74
CA HIS A 198 15.41 -3.76 1.65
C HIS A 198 16.60 -3.00 1.08
N TYR A 199 16.46 -2.59 -0.17
CA TYR A 199 17.49 -1.94 -0.96
C TYR A 199 16.93 -0.73 -1.70
N ALA A 200 17.70 0.34 -1.81
CA ALA A 200 17.34 1.52 -2.59
C ALA A 200 17.71 1.29 -4.07
N VAL A 201 16.82 0.61 -4.81
CA VAL A 201 17.00 0.31 -6.25
C VAL A 201 16.10 1.25 -7.07
N ARG A 202 14.81 0.92 -7.24
CA ARG A 202 13.80 1.80 -7.85
C ARG A 202 12.99 2.57 -6.80
N ASP A 203 12.85 1.99 -5.63
CA ASP A 203 12.33 2.56 -4.39
C ASP A 203 13.03 1.84 -3.23
N TRP A 204 12.59 2.01 -1.98
CA TRP A 204 12.98 1.15 -0.86
C TRP A 204 12.21 -0.17 -0.99
N GLN A 205 12.88 -1.23 -1.41
CA GLN A 205 12.26 -2.46 -1.91
C GLN A 205 13.02 -3.73 -1.51
N LEU A 206 12.33 -4.85 -1.59
CA LEU A 206 12.94 -6.18 -1.60
C LEU A 206 13.80 -6.36 -2.86
N CYS A 207 14.82 -7.19 -2.79
CA CYS A 207 15.56 -7.56 -3.98
C CYS A 207 14.67 -8.33 -4.96
N ASP A 208 14.59 -7.88 -6.20
CA ASP A 208 13.71 -8.45 -7.23
C ASP A 208 13.93 -9.97 -7.40
N THR A 209 15.18 -10.41 -7.32
CA THR A 209 15.54 -11.82 -7.46
C THR A 209 15.20 -12.68 -6.24
N ALA A 210 14.90 -12.05 -5.10
CA ALA A 210 14.53 -12.74 -3.87
C ALA A 210 13.00 -12.88 -3.69
N VAL A 211 12.20 -12.19 -4.51
CA VAL A 211 10.74 -12.27 -4.44
C VAL A 211 10.25 -13.50 -5.20
N PRO A 212 9.53 -14.44 -4.54
CA PRO A 212 8.98 -15.63 -5.21
C PRO A 212 7.70 -15.27 -5.99
N VAL A 213 7.87 -14.55 -7.10
CA VAL A 213 6.75 -13.99 -7.90
C VAL A 213 5.85 -15.06 -8.54
N ASP A 214 6.31 -16.29 -8.66
CA ASP A 214 5.53 -17.46 -9.07
C ASP A 214 4.39 -17.78 -8.08
N ARG A 215 4.51 -17.34 -6.83
CA ARG A 215 3.54 -17.54 -5.75
C ARG A 215 2.67 -16.31 -5.50
N ASN A 216 2.78 -15.27 -6.32
CA ASN A 216 2.02 -14.07 -6.12
C ASN A 216 0.52 -14.31 -6.34
N ILE A 217 -0.26 -13.51 -5.66
CA ILE A 217 -1.68 -13.36 -5.92
C ILE A 217 -2.02 -11.90 -6.15
N ALA A 218 -2.86 -11.64 -7.12
CA ALA A 218 -3.45 -10.34 -7.37
C ALA A 218 -4.77 -10.22 -6.58
N VAL A 219 -5.03 -9.06 -6.01
CA VAL A 219 -6.22 -8.76 -5.21
C VAL A 219 -7.00 -7.62 -5.85
N PRO A 220 -7.85 -7.90 -6.86
CA PRO A 220 -8.74 -6.88 -7.39
C PRO A 220 -9.80 -6.50 -6.35
N LEU A 221 -10.11 -5.20 -6.26
CA LEU A 221 -11.07 -4.65 -5.32
C LEU A 221 -12.03 -3.69 -6.04
N ALA A 222 -13.32 -3.88 -5.78
CA ALA A 222 -14.33 -2.90 -6.12
C ALA A 222 -14.23 -1.65 -5.22
N PRO A 223 -14.69 -0.46 -5.66
CA PRO A 223 -14.72 0.74 -4.83
C PRO A 223 -15.42 0.48 -3.48
N GLY A 224 -14.85 1.01 -2.41
CA GLY A 224 -15.35 0.82 -1.03
C GLY A 224 -14.92 -0.48 -0.36
N SER A 225 -14.28 -1.39 -1.08
CA SER A 225 -13.69 -2.60 -0.51
C SER A 225 -12.32 -2.33 0.08
N ALA A 226 -11.92 -3.09 1.08
CA ALA A 226 -10.64 -2.96 1.77
C ALA A 226 -9.86 -4.27 1.81
N LEU A 227 -8.54 -4.16 1.64
CA LEU A 227 -7.58 -5.22 1.90
C LEU A 227 -6.88 -4.92 3.23
N PHE A 228 -7.00 -5.83 4.19
CA PHE A 228 -6.23 -5.84 5.42
C PHE A 228 -5.04 -6.76 5.23
N PHE A 229 -3.85 -6.30 5.56
CA PHE A 229 -2.64 -7.10 5.41
C PHE A 229 -1.61 -6.82 6.49
N HIS A 230 -0.82 -7.82 6.79
CA HIS A 230 0.24 -7.75 7.80
C HIS A 230 1.39 -6.87 7.28
N GLY A 231 1.92 -5.97 8.10
CA GLY A 231 2.97 -5.03 7.68
C GLY A 231 4.31 -5.69 7.26
N LEU A 232 4.52 -6.96 7.58
CA LEU A 232 5.63 -7.79 7.07
C LEU A 232 5.25 -8.63 5.85
N LEU A 233 4.03 -8.52 5.33
CA LEU A 233 3.66 -9.23 4.10
C LEU A 233 4.31 -8.55 2.90
N ALA A 234 5.06 -9.30 2.10
CA ALA A 234 5.62 -8.80 0.85
C ALA A 234 4.49 -8.49 -0.13
N HIS A 235 4.44 -7.25 -0.60
CA HIS A 235 3.42 -6.78 -1.52
C HIS A 235 3.98 -5.70 -2.45
N GLY A 236 3.25 -5.47 -3.54
CA GLY A 236 3.61 -4.47 -4.52
C GLY A 236 2.47 -4.18 -5.48
N THR A 237 2.64 -3.20 -6.36
CA THR A 237 1.67 -2.87 -7.42
C THR A 237 2.37 -2.58 -8.72
N ALA A 238 1.90 -3.20 -9.81
CA ALA A 238 2.39 -2.98 -11.16
C ALA A 238 2.19 -1.54 -11.67
N PHE A 239 2.86 -1.18 -12.76
CA PHE A 239 2.55 0.06 -13.49
C PHE A 239 1.11 0.04 -14.01
N ASN A 240 0.48 1.22 -14.01
CA ASN A 240 -0.84 1.42 -14.62
C ASN A 240 -0.68 1.89 -16.08
N PHE A 241 -0.92 0.98 -17.02
CA PHE A 241 -0.95 1.31 -18.45
C PHE A 241 -2.36 1.51 -19.00
N SER A 242 -3.39 1.36 -18.16
CA SER A 242 -4.79 1.52 -18.56
C SER A 242 -5.21 2.97 -18.72
N GLU A 243 -6.40 3.18 -19.30
CA GLU A 243 -7.07 4.49 -19.39
C GLU A 243 -7.74 4.91 -18.06
N HIS A 244 -7.70 4.05 -17.03
CA HIS A 244 -8.45 4.25 -15.79
C HIS A 244 -7.52 4.66 -14.63
N ARG A 245 -7.97 5.60 -13.81
CA ARG A 245 -7.32 5.95 -12.54
C ARG A 245 -7.45 4.79 -11.54
N ARG A 246 -6.55 4.80 -10.57
CA ARG A 246 -6.64 3.94 -9.40
C ARG A 246 -6.24 4.74 -8.16
N ARG A 247 -7.23 5.26 -7.43
CA ARG A 247 -7.05 5.99 -6.17
C ARG A 247 -7.43 5.09 -5.00
N ALA A 248 -6.69 5.19 -3.93
CA ALA A 248 -6.91 4.40 -2.73
C ALA A 248 -6.53 5.19 -1.48
N LEU A 249 -7.18 4.88 -0.36
CA LEU A 249 -6.70 5.26 0.96
C LEU A 249 -5.92 4.09 1.56
N GLN A 250 -4.87 4.40 2.29
CA GLN A 250 -4.11 3.41 3.06
C GLN A 250 -3.87 3.91 4.48
N PHE A 251 -4.30 3.12 5.44
CA PHE A 251 -4.09 3.38 6.85
C PHE A 251 -3.23 2.28 7.46
N HIS A 252 -2.40 2.64 8.43
CA HIS A 252 -1.67 1.67 9.21
C HIS A 252 -2.06 1.80 10.67
N TYR A 253 -2.33 0.65 11.29
CA TYR A 253 -2.64 0.56 12.70
C TYR A 253 -1.66 -0.36 13.39
N ALA A 254 -1.15 0.08 14.54
CA ALA A 254 -0.37 -0.75 15.46
C ALA A 254 -1.19 -0.99 16.73
N PRO A 255 -0.88 -2.02 17.54
CA PRO A 255 -1.36 -2.11 18.91
C PRO A 255 -1.04 -0.83 19.66
N ASP A 256 -1.98 -0.36 20.52
CA ASP A 256 -1.79 0.90 21.27
C ASP A 256 -0.56 0.87 22.18
N VAL A 257 -0.18 -0.32 22.65
CA VAL A 257 1.01 -0.57 23.48
C VAL A 257 2.30 -0.79 22.68
N ALA A 258 2.23 -0.90 21.34
CA ALA A 258 3.41 -1.16 20.53
C ALA A 258 4.37 0.04 20.53
N GLU A 259 5.66 -0.25 20.63
CA GLU A 259 6.74 0.73 20.62
C GLU A 259 7.53 0.65 19.30
N LYS A 260 8.15 1.76 18.93
CA LYS A 260 9.02 1.77 17.74
C LYS A 260 10.29 0.98 17.99
N LEU A 261 10.71 0.24 16.98
CA LEU A 261 12.01 -0.43 17.00
C LEU A 261 13.14 0.59 17.17
N GLY A 262 14.11 0.23 18.00
CA GLY A 262 15.36 0.97 18.09
C GLY A 262 16.16 0.89 16.76
N PRO A 263 17.05 1.89 16.48
CA PRO A 263 17.80 1.90 15.22
C PRO A 263 18.62 0.62 14.97
N LYS A 264 19.15 0.02 16.01
CA LYS A 264 19.96 -1.21 15.90
C LYS A 264 19.11 -2.42 15.50
N GLU A 265 17.91 -2.54 16.06
CA GLU A 265 16.98 -3.62 15.74
C GLU A 265 16.40 -3.44 14.35
N TYR A 266 16.01 -2.21 13.99
CA TYR A 266 15.56 -1.88 12.64
C TYR A 266 16.60 -2.29 11.58
N LYS A 267 17.87 -1.87 11.76
CA LYS A 267 18.94 -2.22 10.83
C LYS A 267 19.14 -3.71 10.70
N ARG A 268 19.06 -4.45 11.81
CA ARG A 268 19.20 -5.90 11.82
C ARG A 268 18.09 -6.61 11.04
N MET A 269 16.87 -6.05 11.05
CA MET A 269 15.71 -6.67 10.41
C MET A 269 15.56 -6.29 8.94
N PHE A 270 15.81 -5.01 8.59
CA PHE A 270 15.36 -4.45 7.32
C PHE A 270 16.49 -3.91 6.44
N THR A 271 17.75 -4.01 6.87
CA THR A 271 18.87 -3.59 6.04
C THR A 271 19.89 -4.72 5.84
N ASN A 272 20.77 -4.54 4.86
CA ASN A 272 21.86 -5.48 4.59
C ASN A 272 23.18 -5.14 5.34
N GLU A 273 23.16 -4.16 6.26
CA GLU A 273 24.38 -3.70 6.95
C GLU A 273 25.12 -4.82 7.68
N MET A 274 24.38 -5.82 8.23
CA MET A 274 24.96 -6.93 8.97
C MET A 274 25.46 -8.05 8.08
N THR A 275 24.76 -8.33 6.98
CA THR A 275 25.09 -9.44 6.06
C THR A 275 25.98 -9.00 4.92
N ARG A 276 25.97 -7.70 4.59
CA ARG A 276 26.58 -7.11 3.38
C ARG A 276 26.13 -7.78 2.08
N ALA A 277 24.94 -8.37 2.09
CA ALA A 277 24.36 -8.98 0.91
C ALA A 277 24.06 -7.91 -0.14
N ASP A 278 24.33 -8.23 -1.39
CA ASP A 278 23.98 -7.40 -2.54
C ASP A 278 22.62 -7.81 -3.12
N CYS A 279 22.02 -6.90 -3.83
CA CYS A 279 20.77 -7.12 -4.56
C CYS A 279 21.02 -7.23 -6.08
#